data_da6d017f809eb982c4f140bf226204f9
#
_entry.id   da6d017f809eb982c4f140bf226204f9
#
_cell.length_a   1.000
_cell.length_b   1.000
_cell.length_c   1.000
_cell.angle_alpha   90.00
_cell.angle_beta   90.00
_cell.angle_gamma   90.00
#
_symmetry.space_group_name_H-M   'P 1'
#
loop_
_entity.id
_entity.type
_entity.pdbx_description
1 polymer ?
#
loop_
_entity_poly.entity_id
_entity_poly.type
_entity_poly.pdbx_seq_one_letter_code
_entity_poly.pdbx_strand_id
1 'polypeptide(L)'
;ELQIISFKKKLFKNDELRYRFRKKIKTKTKIFLIFTAQIHTMNKKVILMILDGWGITQDPKASAIYNAKTPYINGLYQKYPHAELRTDGKHVGLPEGQMGNSEVGHMNLGAGRIVYQNLARINKAVKEKTLGREKVLLDTFKYAKENKKDVHLLGLLSNGGIHAHIDHLKGLLDVATENQIDNVYLHAFSDGRDCDPKSGTYFVNEIQEHMKKSTGEVASVTGRYYAMDRDNRWERVKEAYDGVVHGIGTKTTDAIATIQKN
;
A
#
# COMPACT_ATOMS: atom_id res chain seq x y z
N GLU A 1 -15.93 -1.72 9.72
CA GLU A 1 -16.57 -2.55 8.68
C GLU A 1 -17.72 -1.77 8.05
N LEU A 2 -17.76 -1.71 6.73
CA LEU A 2 -18.81 -1.05 5.97
C LEU A 2 -19.87 -2.09 5.60
N GLN A 3 -21.12 -1.83 5.90
CA GLN A 3 -22.21 -2.72 5.48
C GLN A 3 -22.93 -2.17 4.26
N ILE A 4 -23.06 -2.99 3.23
CA ILE A 4 -23.92 -2.71 2.07
C ILE A 4 -25.15 -3.58 2.15
N ILE A 5 -26.29 -2.97 2.39
CA ILE A 5 -27.59 -3.66 2.33
C ILE A 5 -28.07 -3.61 0.87
N SER A 6 -28.03 -4.74 0.20
CA SER A 6 -28.50 -4.84 -1.20
C SER A 6 -29.99 -5.15 -1.25
N PHE A 7 -30.77 -4.20 -1.74
CA PHE A 7 -32.21 -4.37 -2.00
C PHE A 7 -32.44 -5.03 -3.38
N LYS A 8 -32.15 -6.33 -3.49
CA LYS A 8 -32.51 -7.10 -4.68
C LYS A 8 -33.72 -7.97 -4.42
N LYS A 9 -34.90 -7.51 -4.79
CA LYS A 9 -36.06 -8.38 -4.95
C LYS A 9 -36.34 -8.63 -6.44
N LYS A 10 -36.17 -9.91 -6.85
CA LYS A 10 -36.62 -10.49 -8.15
C LYS A 10 -36.00 -9.92 -9.42
N LEU A 11 -34.81 -10.31 -9.76
CA LEU A 11 -34.27 -10.14 -11.11
C LEU A 11 -34.26 -11.42 -11.97
N PHE A 12 -34.56 -12.59 -11.41
CA PHE A 12 -34.53 -13.84 -12.17
C PHE A 12 -35.73 -14.72 -11.79
N LYS A 13 -36.88 -14.45 -12.47
CA LYS A 13 -38.05 -15.33 -12.43
C LYS A 13 -38.15 -16.23 -13.68
N ASN A 14 -37.08 -16.37 -14.46
CA ASN A 14 -37.11 -17.16 -15.68
C ASN A 14 -35.90 -18.09 -15.75
N ASP A 15 -36.12 -19.38 -15.49
CA ASP A 15 -35.08 -20.44 -15.51
C ASP A 15 -34.48 -20.65 -16.92
N GLU A 16 -35.17 -20.22 -17.96
CA GLU A 16 -34.69 -20.26 -19.35
C GLU A 16 -33.47 -19.31 -19.58
N LEU A 17 -33.45 -18.18 -18.89
CA LEU A 17 -32.32 -17.25 -18.92
C LEU A 17 -31.06 -17.80 -18.19
N ARG A 18 -31.26 -18.59 -17.14
CA ARG A 18 -30.17 -19.29 -16.44
C ARG A 18 -29.51 -20.36 -17.31
N TYR A 19 -30.29 -21.07 -18.10
CA TYR A 19 -29.77 -22.13 -18.98
C TYR A 19 -29.01 -21.57 -20.20
N ARG A 20 -29.47 -20.48 -20.78
CA ARG A 20 -28.78 -19.77 -21.88
C ARG A 20 -27.46 -19.13 -21.44
N PHE A 21 -27.34 -18.70 -20.18
CA PHE A 21 -26.13 -18.11 -19.63
C PHE A 21 -25.00 -19.15 -19.48
N ARG A 22 -25.31 -20.38 -19.14
CA ARG A 22 -24.31 -21.45 -18.98
C ARG A 22 -23.74 -21.98 -20.31
N LYS A 23 -24.45 -21.85 -21.41
CA LYS A 23 -24.07 -22.46 -22.71
C LYS A 23 -23.29 -21.55 -23.66
N LYS A 24 -23.08 -20.26 -23.36
CA LYS A 24 -22.51 -19.27 -24.29
C LYS A 24 -21.33 -18.44 -23.78
N ILE A 25 -20.57 -18.92 -22.80
CA ILE A 25 -19.35 -18.20 -22.38
C ILE A 25 -18.18 -18.70 -23.23
N LYS A 26 -17.99 -18.15 -24.41
CA LYS A 26 -16.76 -18.32 -25.21
C LYS A 26 -16.11 -17.04 -25.75
N THR A 27 -16.64 -15.85 -25.46
CA THR A 27 -15.94 -14.58 -25.82
C THR A 27 -16.24 -13.46 -24.83
N LYS A 28 -15.20 -12.86 -24.25
CA LYS A 28 -15.27 -11.75 -23.27
C LYS A 28 -16.04 -10.50 -23.76
N THR A 29 -16.03 -10.26 -25.04
CA THR A 29 -16.65 -9.05 -25.64
C THR A 29 -18.19 -9.08 -25.68
N LYS A 30 -18.79 -10.26 -25.78
CA LYS A 30 -20.28 -10.41 -25.79
C LYS A 30 -20.92 -10.22 -24.43
N ILE A 31 -20.19 -10.45 -23.34
CA ILE A 31 -20.69 -10.27 -21.97
C ILE A 31 -20.87 -8.78 -21.66
N PHE A 32 -19.95 -7.93 -22.13
CA PHE A 32 -20.04 -6.48 -21.92
C PHE A 32 -21.25 -5.85 -22.64
N LEU A 33 -21.52 -6.28 -23.88
CA LEU A 33 -22.68 -5.80 -24.66
C LEU A 33 -24.02 -6.24 -24.08
N ILE A 34 -24.11 -7.43 -23.49
CA ILE A 34 -25.34 -7.91 -22.83
C ILE A 34 -25.61 -7.13 -21.54
N PHE A 35 -24.56 -6.78 -20.81
CA PHE A 35 -24.68 -6.00 -19.57
C PHE A 35 -25.11 -4.55 -19.85
N THR A 36 -24.58 -3.92 -20.90
CA THR A 36 -24.96 -2.56 -21.31
C THR A 36 -26.39 -2.51 -21.93
N ALA A 37 -26.78 -3.52 -22.68
CA ALA A 37 -28.15 -3.59 -23.26
C ALA A 37 -29.22 -3.77 -22.16
N GLN A 38 -28.96 -4.52 -21.10
CA GLN A 38 -29.88 -4.68 -19.97
C GLN A 38 -29.97 -3.43 -19.07
N ILE A 39 -28.92 -2.63 -18.97
CA ILE A 39 -28.97 -1.36 -18.22
C ILE A 39 -29.90 -0.35 -18.92
N HIS A 40 -29.95 -0.35 -20.25
CA HIS A 40 -30.79 0.60 -21.02
C HIS A 40 -32.29 0.32 -20.94
N THR A 41 -32.70 -0.88 -20.53
CA THR A 41 -34.14 -1.24 -20.45
C THR A 41 -34.74 -1.15 -19.04
N MET A 42 -33.95 -0.83 -18.04
CA MET A 42 -34.40 -0.75 -16.64
C MET A 42 -34.76 0.69 -16.26
N ASN A 43 -36.03 1.04 -16.44
CA ASN A 43 -36.61 2.30 -15.94
C ASN A 43 -36.75 2.32 -14.39
N LYS A 44 -35.82 1.66 -13.66
CA LYS A 44 -35.84 1.56 -12.19
C LYS A 44 -34.75 2.45 -11.61
N LYS A 45 -35.18 3.38 -10.78
CA LYS A 45 -34.30 4.23 -10.01
C LYS A 45 -33.63 3.39 -8.90
N VAL A 46 -32.33 3.57 -8.70
CA VAL A 46 -31.54 2.92 -7.64
C VAL A 46 -30.97 4.01 -6.73
N ILE A 47 -31.09 3.80 -5.44
CA ILE A 47 -30.45 4.64 -4.43
C ILE A 47 -29.39 3.78 -3.74
N LEU A 48 -28.14 4.21 -3.77
CA LEU A 48 -27.06 3.67 -2.94
C LEU A 48 -26.90 4.60 -1.73
N MET A 49 -27.16 4.05 -0.54
CA MET A 49 -26.96 4.79 0.72
C MET A 49 -25.75 4.17 1.44
N ILE A 50 -24.73 4.98 1.68
CA ILE A 50 -23.52 4.58 2.38
C ILE A 50 -23.60 5.17 3.79
N LEU A 51 -23.65 4.30 4.80
CA LEU A 51 -23.57 4.66 6.20
C LEU A 51 -22.13 4.43 6.66
N ASP A 52 -21.30 5.45 6.43
CA ASP A 52 -19.87 5.40 6.75
C ASP A 52 -19.65 5.29 8.26
N GLY A 53 -18.77 4.37 8.67
CA GLY A 53 -18.56 4.04 10.09
C GLY A 53 -19.63 3.14 10.72
N TRP A 54 -20.68 2.73 9.97
CA TRP A 54 -21.67 1.80 10.46
C TRP A 54 -21.15 0.36 10.36
N GLY A 55 -20.48 -0.11 11.42
CA GLY A 55 -19.82 -1.40 11.46
C GLY A 55 -20.47 -2.41 12.40
N ILE A 56 -20.10 -3.68 12.24
CA ILE A 56 -20.38 -4.77 13.15
C ILE A 56 -19.23 -4.91 14.13
N THR A 57 -19.51 -5.06 15.40
CA THR A 57 -18.53 -5.32 16.45
C THR A 57 -18.72 -6.66 17.08
N GLN A 58 -17.62 -7.23 17.58
CA GLN A 58 -17.65 -8.42 18.43
C GLN A 58 -17.92 -8.07 19.90
N ASP A 59 -17.70 -6.83 20.32
CA ASP A 59 -18.04 -6.32 21.64
C ASP A 59 -19.21 -5.32 21.58
N PRO A 60 -20.43 -5.78 21.85
CA PRO A 60 -21.61 -4.90 21.85
C PRO A 60 -21.51 -3.72 22.82
N LYS A 61 -20.79 -3.87 23.94
CA LYS A 61 -20.66 -2.80 24.94
C LYS A 61 -19.83 -1.62 24.43
N ALA A 62 -18.88 -1.89 23.53
CA ALA A 62 -18.04 -0.87 22.89
C ALA A 62 -18.70 -0.21 21.68
N SER A 63 -19.91 -0.62 21.28
CA SER A 63 -20.59 -0.12 20.09
C SER A 63 -21.69 0.86 20.39
N ALA A 64 -21.53 2.10 19.99
CA ALA A 64 -22.60 3.11 20.05
C ALA A 64 -23.81 2.69 19.18
N ILE A 65 -23.57 2.09 18.03
CA ILE A 65 -24.61 1.60 17.09
C ILE A 65 -25.45 0.50 17.75
N TYR A 66 -24.82 -0.48 18.40
CA TYR A 66 -25.51 -1.56 19.09
C TYR A 66 -26.40 -1.04 20.23
N ASN A 67 -25.90 -0.04 20.97
CA ASN A 67 -26.61 0.56 22.09
C ASN A 67 -27.67 1.60 21.70
N ALA A 68 -27.69 2.02 20.43
CA ALA A 68 -28.66 2.96 19.91
C ALA A 68 -30.00 2.30 19.56
N LYS A 69 -31.08 3.07 19.65
CA LYS A 69 -32.40 2.62 19.21
C LYS A 69 -32.51 2.76 17.67
N THR A 70 -32.23 1.68 16.96
CA THR A 70 -32.24 1.63 15.49
C THR A 70 -33.24 0.63 14.93
N PRO A 71 -34.55 0.70 15.31
CA PRO A 71 -35.52 -0.35 14.98
C PRO A 71 -35.74 -0.53 13.48
N TYR A 72 -35.63 0.55 12.70
CA TYR A 72 -35.78 0.48 11.24
C TYR A 72 -34.63 -0.31 10.61
N ILE A 73 -33.39 0.03 10.91
CA ILE A 73 -32.21 -0.65 10.37
C ILE A 73 -32.19 -2.13 10.82
N ASN A 74 -32.47 -2.38 12.09
CA ASN A 74 -32.56 -3.76 12.63
C ASN A 74 -33.62 -4.57 11.87
N GLY A 75 -34.76 -3.97 11.55
CA GLY A 75 -35.81 -4.58 10.74
C GLY A 75 -35.39 -4.88 9.30
N LEU A 76 -34.49 -4.09 8.72
CA LEU A 76 -33.94 -4.34 7.37
C LEU A 76 -33.11 -5.64 7.36
N TYR A 77 -32.26 -5.88 8.36
CA TYR A 77 -31.49 -7.12 8.48
C TYR A 77 -32.36 -8.37 8.54
N GLN A 78 -33.51 -8.28 9.20
CA GLN A 78 -34.46 -9.41 9.29
C GLN A 78 -35.24 -9.62 7.98
N LYS A 79 -35.53 -8.53 7.26
CA LYS A 79 -36.50 -8.56 6.16
C LYS A 79 -35.87 -8.72 4.79
N TYR A 80 -34.61 -8.30 4.62
CA TYR A 80 -33.94 -8.26 3.32
C TYR A 80 -32.63 -9.04 3.31
N PRO A 81 -32.23 -9.58 2.15
CA PRO A 81 -30.90 -10.18 2.01
C PRO A 81 -29.80 -9.16 2.32
N HIS A 82 -28.82 -9.59 3.08
CA HIS A 82 -27.65 -8.77 3.44
C HIS A 82 -26.37 -9.60 3.34
N ALA A 83 -25.25 -8.93 3.31
CA ALA A 83 -23.92 -9.53 3.31
C ALA A 83 -22.95 -8.64 4.10
N GLU A 84 -21.92 -9.26 4.64
CA GLU A 84 -20.83 -8.59 5.32
C GLU A 84 -19.66 -8.36 4.39
N LEU A 85 -19.01 -7.21 4.51
CA LEU A 85 -17.79 -6.87 3.78
C LEU A 85 -16.68 -6.59 4.78
N ARG A 86 -15.53 -7.16 4.53
CA ARG A 86 -14.31 -6.78 5.24
C ARG A 86 -13.81 -5.45 4.67
N THR A 87 -13.41 -4.56 5.60
CA THR A 87 -12.99 -3.20 5.28
C THR A 87 -11.55 -2.91 5.73
N ASP A 88 -10.77 -3.97 5.94
CA ASP A 88 -9.39 -3.92 6.43
C ASP A 88 -8.42 -4.60 5.46
N GLY A 89 -7.17 -4.25 5.54
CA GLY A 89 -6.04 -4.90 4.90
C GLY A 89 -6.23 -5.15 3.40
N LYS A 90 -5.85 -6.32 2.94
CA LYS A 90 -5.90 -6.70 1.51
C LYS A 90 -7.30 -6.66 0.90
N HIS A 91 -8.35 -6.73 1.71
CA HIS A 91 -9.73 -6.70 1.25
C HIS A 91 -10.15 -5.33 0.70
N VAL A 92 -9.42 -4.29 1.08
CA VAL A 92 -9.60 -2.91 0.59
C VAL A 92 -8.35 -2.34 -0.09
N GLY A 93 -7.37 -3.18 -0.39
CA GLY A 93 -6.16 -2.78 -1.09
C GLY A 93 -5.07 -2.16 -0.21
N LEU A 94 -5.16 -2.35 1.10
CA LEU A 94 -4.15 -1.98 2.09
C LEU A 94 -3.23 -3.17 2.42
N PRO A 95 -2.08 -2.95 3.06
CA PRO A 95 -1.28 -4.00 3.66
C PRO A 95 -2.10 -4.84 4.67
N GLU A 96 -1.71 -6.11 4.82
CA GLU A 96 -2.38 -7.00 5.77
C GLU A 96 -2.24 -6.46 7.21
N GLY A 97 -3.32 -6.57 8.00
CA GLY A 97 -3.36 -6.04 9.37
C GLY A 97 -3.61 -4.54 9.49
N GLN A 98 -3.57 -3.80 8.41
CA GLN A 98 -3.87 -2.37 8.45
C GLN A 98 -5.37 -2.13 8.48
N MET A 99 -5.83 -1.31 9.43
CA MET A 99 -7.22 -0.87 9.52
C MET A 99 -7.60 -0.04 8.30
N GLY A 100 -8.81 -0.29 7.78
CA GLY A 100 -9.37 0.49 6.67
C GLY A 100 -9.75 1.91 7.07
N ASN A 101 -10.06 2.71 6.06
CA ASN A 101 -10.55 4.06 6.24
C ASN A 101 -11.58 4.40 5.15
N SER A 102 -12.25 5.54 5.32
CA SER A 102 -13.31 5.99 4.41
C SER A 102 -12.82 6.16 2.97
N GLU A 103 -11.61 6.69 2.77
CA GLU A 103 -11.06 6.96 1.44
C GLU A 103 -10.92 5.67 0.61
N VAL A 104 -10.25 4.65 1.15
CA VAL A 104 -10.09 3.38 0.43
C VAL A 104 -11.41 2.65 0.26
N GLY A 105 -12.33 2.73 1.23
CA GLY A 105 -13.66 2.14 1.14
C GLY A 105 -14.47 2.72 0.00
N HIS A 106 -14.58 4.04 -0.07
CA HIS A 106 -15.29 4.75 -1.14
C HIS A 106 -14.62 4.54 -2.50
N MET A 107 -13.29 4.53 -2.56
CA MET A 107 -12.56 4.24 -3.79
C MET A 107 -12.91 2.85 -4.34
N ASN A 108 -12.95 1.83 -3.49
CA ASN A 108 -13.31 0.47 -3.89
C ASN A 108 -14.77 0.36 -4.35
N LEU A 109 -15.69 1.03 -3.65
CA LEU A 109 -17.10 1.11 -4.06
C LEU A 109 -17.26 1.76 -5.43
N GLY A 110 -16.62 2.91 -5.65
CA GLY A 110 -16.68 3.63 -6.92
C GLY A 110 -16.02 2.86 -8.08
N ALA A 111 -14.92 2.17 -7.81
CA ALA A 111 -14.22 1.37 -8.81
C ALA A 111 -14.89 0.01 -9.10
N GLY A 112 -15.77 -0.47 -8.23
CA GLY A 112 -16.37 -1.81 -8.32
C GLY A 112 -15.34 -2.95 -8.21
N ARG A 113 -14.18 -2.70 -7.63
CA ARG A 113 -13.08 -3.66 -7.44
C ARG A 113 -12.15 -3.20 -6.33
N ILE A 114 -11.30 -4.12 -5.85
CA ILE A 114 -10.23 -3.74 -4.94
C ILE A 114 -9.19 -2.87 -5.68
N VAL A 115 -8.94 -1.68 -5.15
CA VAL A 115 -7.90 -0.75 -5.63
C VAL A 115 -6.72 -0.80 -4.67
N TYR A 116 -5.66 -1.47 -5.08
CA TYR A 116 -4.45 -1.58 -4.25
C TYR A 116 -3.78 -0.22 -4.10
N GLN A 117 -3.54 0.18 -2.85
CA GLN A 117 -2.77 1.35 -2.49
C GLN A 117 -1.29 1.18 -2.84
N ASN A 118 -0.56 2.28 -2.97
CA ASN A 118 0.82 2.24 -3.46
C ASN A 118 1.71 1.31 -2.65
N LEU A 119 1.66 1.36 -1.32
CA LEU A 119 2.45 0.49 -0.47
C LEU A 119 2.13 -1.00 -0.73
N ALA A 120 0.85 -1.36 -0.78
CA ALA A 120 0.41 -2.73 -1.06
C ALA A 120 0.81 -3.20 -2.47
N ARG A 121 0.81 -2.30 -3.46
CA ARG A 121 1.29 -2.58 -4.82
C ARG A 121 2.78 -2.88 -4.84
N ILE A 122 3.58 -2.06 -4.14
CA ILE A 122 5.04 -2.26 -4.08
C ILE A 122 5.36 -3.53 -3.30
N ASN A 123 4.71 -3.77 -2.14
CA ASN A 123 4.83 -5.01 -1.39
C ASN A 123 4.60 -6.25 -2.27
N LYS A 124 3.54 -6.19 -3.09
CA LYS A 124 3.23 -7.26 -4.03
C LYS A 124 4.30 -7.42 -5.09
N ALA A 125 4.78 -6.32 -5.68
CA ALA A 125 5.82 -6.35 -6.71
C ALA A 125 7.14 -6.93 -6.19
N VAL A 126 7.53 -6.61 -4.96
CA VAL A 126 8.70 -7.18 -4.30
C VAL A 126 8.50 -8.68 -4.05
N LYS A 127 7.37 -9.07 -3.44
CA LYS A 127 7.05 -10.46 -3.13
C LYS A 127 7.00 -11.35 -4.39
N GLU A 128 6.42 -10.85 -5.46
CA GLU A 128 6.27 -11.56 -6.73
C GLU A 128 7.50 -11.40 -7.64
N LYS A 129 8.54 -10.69 -7.18
CA LYS A 129 9.77 -10.40 -7.96
C LYS A 129 9.46 -9.72 -9.31
N THR A 130 8.43 -8.88 -9.35
CA THR A 130 8.06 -8.16 -10.58
C THR A 130 8.62 -6.75 -10.63
N LEU A 131 9.24 -6.27 -9.54
CA LEU A 131 9.85 -4.94 -9.45
C LEU A 131 10.90 -4.72 -10.55
N GLY A 132 11.70 -5.75 -10.86
CA GLY A 132 12.67 -5.75 -11.96
C GLY A 132 12.09 -5.66 -13.37
N ARG A 133 10.76 -5.58 -13.53
CA ARG A 133 10.08 -5.36 -14.83
C ARG A 133 9.63 -3.92 -15.01
N GLU A 134 9.81 -3.07 -13.99
CA GLU A 134 9.41 -1.67 -14.05
C GLU A 134 10.33 -0.91 -14.98
N LYS A 135 9.76 -0.44 -16.09
CA LYS A 135 10.54 0.20 -17.19
C LYS A 135 11.37 1.39 -16.68
N VAL A 136 10.80 2.23 -15.81
CA VAL A 136 11.49 3.42 -15.29
C VAL A 136 12.75 3.03 -14.51
N LEU A 137 12.65 1.96 -13.71
CA LEU A 137 13.79 1.44 -12.94
C LEU A 137 14.88 0.88 -13.87
N LEU A 138 14.48 0.06 -14.84
CA LEU A 138 15.41 -0.50 -15.82
C LEU A 138 16.08 0.57 -16.68
N ASP A 139 15.34 1.57 -17.13
CA ASP A 139 15.89 2.72 -17.90
C ASP A 139 16.90 3.52 -17.05
N THR A 140 16.63 3.69 -15.75
CA THR A 140 17.56 4.35 -14.81
C THR A 140 18.86 3.57 -14.65
N PHE A 141 18.78 2.27 -14.45
CA PHE A 141 19.95 1.41 -14.32
C PHE A 141 20.75 1.35 -15.64
N LYS A 142 20.05 1.26 -16.75
CA LYS A 142 20.69 1.32 -18.08
C LYS A 142 21.45 2.64 -18.27
N TYR A 143 20.82 3.78 -17.94
CA TYR A 143 21.46 5.09 -18.02
C TYR A 143 22.73 5.16 -17.15
N ALA A 144 22.64 4.71 -15.89
CA ALA A 144 23.77 4.72 -14.98
C ALA A 144 24.95 3.90 -15.56
N LYS A 145 24.67 2.72 -16.08
CA LYS A 145 25.66 1.81 -16.66
C LYS A 145 26.31 2.40 -17.91
N GLU A 146 25.53 2.88 -18.88
CA GLU A 146 26.02 3.44 -20.12
C GLU A 146 26.85 4.73 -19.91
N ASN A 147 26.50 5.53 -18.92
CA ASN A 147 27.16 6.78 -18.62
C ASN A 147 28.19 6.70 -17.46
N LYS A 148 28.47 5.49 -16.95
CA LYS A 148 29.38 5.23 -15.82
C LYS A 148 29.05 6.13 -14.62
N LYS A 149 27.78 6.14 -14.21
CA LYS A 149 27.25 6.90 -13.09
C LYS A 149 26.88 5.97 -11.95
N ASP A 150 27.03 6.50 -10.75
CA ASP A 150 26.61 5.83 -9.54
C ASP A 150 25.08 5.92 -9.37
N VAL A 151 24.53 4.96 -8.65
CA VAL A 151 23.10 4.94 -8.28
C VAL A 151 22.97 5.28 -6.80
N HIS A 152 22.20 6.32 -6.50
CA HIS A 152 21.92 6.72 -5.13
C HIS A 152 20.47 6.39 -4.77
N LEU A 153 20.30 5.66 -3.68
CA LEU A 153 19.00 5.35 -3.08
C LEU A 153 18.82 6.20 -1.84
N LEU A 154 17.72 6.94 -1.76
CA LEU A 154 17.39 7.77 -0.60
C LEU A 154 16.02 7.33 -0.05
N GLY A 155 15.92 7.17 1.25
CA GLY A 155 14.62 6.83 1.84
C GLY A 155 14.66 6.45 3.31
N LEU A 156 13.45 6.36 3.85
CA LEU A 156 13.22 5.96 5.24
C LEU A 156 13.49 4.47 5.41
N LEU A 157 14.37 4.15 6.33
CA LEU A 157 14.73 2.78 6.70
C LEU A 157 13.86 2.32 7.86
N SER A 158 12.79 1.61 7.55
CA SER A 158 11.72 1.29 8.51
C SER A 158 10.94 0.05 8.09
N ASN A 159 10.29 -0.61 9.04
CA ASN A 159 9.29 -1.65 8.81
C ASN A 159 7.86 -1.17 9.10
N GLY A 160 7.68 0.09 9.48
CA GLY A 160 6.38 0.65 9.86
C GLY A 160 5.33 0.67 8.74
N GLY A 161 5.76 0.69 7.48
CA GLY A 161 4.85 0.58 6.34
C GLY A 161 3.94 1.81 6.14
N ILE A 162 4.33 2.97 6.67
CA ILE A 162 3.59 4.22 6.46
C ILE A 162 4.15 4.98 5.25
N HIS A 163 5.46 5.25 5.24
CA HIS A 163 6.12 5.96 4.13
C HIS A 163 7.00 5.03 3.30
N ALA A 164 7.56 3.99 3.92
CA ALA A 164 8.45 3.02 3.28
C ALA A 164 8.40 1.69 4.03
N HIS A 165 9.01 0.67 3.42
CA HIS A 165 9.27 -0.61 4.07
C HIS A 165 10.66 -1.10 3.65
N ILE A 166 11.44 -1.65 4.60
CA ILE A 166 12.81 -2.12 4.34
C ILE A 166 12.88 -3.17 3.22
N ASP A 167 11.85 -4.00 3.08
CA ASP A 167 11.78 -5.00 2.00
C ASP A 167 11.74 -4.37 0.60
N HIS A 168 11.20 -3.13 0.47
CA HIS A 168 11.25 -2.42 -0.80
C HIS A 168 12.68 -2.08 -1.19
N LEU A 169 13.47 -1.63 -0.22
CA LEU A 169 14.87 -1.31 -0.43
C LEU A 169 15.68 -2.58 -0.78
N LYS A 170 15.45 -3.67 -0.03
CA LYS A 170 16.06 -4.97 -0.36
C LYS A 170 15.72 -5.40 -1.78
N GLY A 171 14.46 -5.30 -2.17
CA GLY A 171 14.02 -5.60 -3.53
C GLY A 171 14.70 -4.73 -4.60
N LEU A 172 14.95 -3.44 -4.32
CA LEU A 172 15.70 -2.56 -5.23
C LEU A 172 17.17 -2.98 -5.36
N LEU A 173 17.80 -3.35 -4.25
CA LEU A 173 19.19 -3.85 -4.26
C LEU A 173 19.32 -5.18 -5.02
N ASP A 174 18.33 -6.07 -4.85
CA ASP A 174 18.29 -7.34 -5.61
C ASP A 174 18.18 -7.07 -7.12
N VAL A 175 17.29 -6.15 -7.52
CA VAL A 175 17.14 -5.77 -8.93
C VAL A 175 18.39 -5.06 -9.46
N ALA A 176 19.05 -4.23 -8.65
CA ALA A 176 20.32 -3.61 -9.02
C ALA A 176 21.42 -4.67 -9.27
N THR A 177 21.49 -5.67 -8.38
CA THR A 177 22.39 -6.82 -8.52
C THR A 177 22.12 -7.61 -9.80
N GLU A 178 20.86 -7.95 -10.06
CA GLU A 178 20.44 -8.65 -11.29
C GLU A 178 20.82 -7.87 -12.55
N ASN A 179 20.82 -6.54 -12.49
CA ASN A 179 21.23 -5.66 -13.57
C ASN A 179 22.72 -5.30 -13.55
N GLN A 180 23.53 -5.90 -12.67
CA GLN A 180 24.96 -5.69 -12.57
C GLN A 180 25.33 -4.21 -12.36
N ILE A 181 24.65 -3.57 -11.43
CA ILE A 181 24.98 -2.21 -10.96
C ILE A 181 25.87 -2.33 -9.74
N ASP A 182 27.15 -2.05 -9.91
CA ASP A 182 28.15 -2.25 -8.85
C ASP A 182 28.16 -1.10 -7.82
N ASN A 183 27.97 0.13 -8.31
CA ASN A 183 28.07 1.34 -7.48
C ASN A 183 26.66 1.79 -7.06
N VAL A 184 26.18 1.28 -5.95
CA VAL A 184 24.91 1.68 -5.34
C VAL A 184 25.16 2.24 -3.94
N TYR A 185 24.75 3.48 -3.70
CA TYR A 185 24.94 4.20 -2.45
C TYR A 185 23.61 4.47 -1.77
N LEU A 186 23.45 4.00 -0.53
CA LEU A 186 22.26 4.24 0.27
C LEU A 186 22.45 5.42 1.21
N HIS A 187 21.58 6.40 1.09
CA HIS A 187 21.37 7.47 2.06
C HIS A 187 20.16 7.10 2.91
N ALA A 188 20.43 6.44 4.04
CA ALA A 188 19.39 5.92 4.92
C ALA A 188 18.85 7.02 5.84
N PHE A 189 17.52 7.19 5.87
CA PHE A 189 16.86 8.01 6.88
C PHE A 189 16.37 7.10 8.00
N SER A 190 16.88 7.27 9.24
CA SER A 190 16.42 6.46 10.37
C SER A 190 15.03 6.91 10.82
N ASP A 191 14.17 5.93 11.17
CA ASP A 191 12.82 6.18 11.65
C ASP A 191 12.79 6.46 13.17
N GLY A 192 11.98 5.80 13.92
CA GLY A 192 11.77 5.99 15.35
C GLY A 192 10.46 6.69 15.67
N ARG A 193 9.60 6.85 14.65
CA ARG A 193 8.26 7.39 14.78
C ARG A 193 7.18 6.38 14.34
N ASP A 194 7.39 5.75 13.20
CA ASP A 194 6.46 4.76 12.64
C ASP A 194 6.87 3.32 13.03
N CYS A 195 8.01 3.19 13.72
CA CYS A 195 8.53 1.98 14.36
C CYS A 195 9.16 2.34 15.71
N ASP A 196 9.69 1.33 16.42
CA ASP A 196 10.35 1.53 17.73
C ASP A 196 11.44 2.62 17.65
N PRO A 197 11.45 3.61 18.55
CA PRO A 197 12.42 4.71 18.56
C PRO A 197 13.88 4.28 18.60
N LYS A 198 14.18 3.09 19.12
CA LYS A 198 15.54 2.56 19.24
C LYS A 198 15.92 1.56 18.15
N SER A 199 15.05 1.37 17.14
CA SER A 199 15.26 0.37 16.09
C SER A 199 16.24 0.77 14.98
N GLY A 200 16.76 2.00 14.97
CA GLY A 200 17.62 2.52 13.90
C GLY A 200 18.86 1.65 13.62
N THR A 201 19.56 1.23 14.66
CA THR A 201 20.72 0.35 14.51
C THR A 201 20.37 -1.03 13.98
N TYR A 202 19.22 -1.57 14.38
CA TYR A 202 18.72 -2.84 13.87
C TYR A 202 18.51 -2.78 12.34
N PHE A 203 17.82 -1.76 11.83
CA PHE A 203 17.57 -1.64 10.40
C PHE A 203 18.82 -1.33 9.59
N VAL A 204 19.77 -0.55 10.14
CA VAL A 204 21.07 -0.33 9.47
C VAL A 204 21.83 -1.63 9.37
N ASN A 205 21.87 -2.43 10.43
CA ASN A 205 22.52 -3.75 10.39
C ASN A 205 21.83 -4.68 9.39
N GLU A 206 20.50 -4.73 9.40
CA GLU A 206 19.70 -5.60 8.52
C GLU A 206 19.96 -5.30 7.05
N ILE A 207 20.06 -4.01 6.68
CA ILE A 207 20.31 -3.64 5.28
C ILE A 207 21.78 -3.89 4.89
N GLN A 208 22.74 -3.67 5.80
CA GLN A 208 24.13 -3.98 5.54
C GLN A 208 24.35 -5.49 5.33
N GLU A 209 23.69 -6.33 6.13
CA GLU A 209 23.74 -7.79 5.93
C GLU A 209 23.11 -8.22 4.59
N HIS A 210 22.08 -7.52 4.11
CA HIS A 210 21.52 -7.76 2.79
C HIS A 210 22.49 -7.32 1.69
N MET A 211 23.13 -6.15 1.83
CA MET A 211 24.11 -5.62 0.88
C MET A 211 25.32 -6.54 0.69
N LYS A 212 25.76 -7.25 1.73
CA LYS A 212 26.82 -8.27 1.61
C LYS A 212 26.49 -9.42 0.64
N LYS A 213 25.21 -9.65 0.41
CA LYS A 213 24.70 -10.71 -0.47
C LYS A 213 24.18 -10.19 -1.81
N SER A 214 24.12 -8.89 -1.97
CA SER A 214 23.65 -8.17 -3.14
C SER A 214 24.68 -7.13 -3.58
N THR A 215 24.30 -5.88 -3.75
CA THR A 215 25.18 -4.77 -4.12
C THR A 215 24.94 -3.57 -3.20
N GLY A 216 25.88 -2.63 -3.22
CA GLY A 216 25.75 -1.33 -2.58
C GLY A 216 26.35 -1.23 -1.20
N GLU A 217 26.41 0.00 -0.71
CA GLU A 217 26.90 0.34 0.62
C GLU A 217 26.09 1.50 1.24
N VAL A 218 26.12 1.61 2.57
CA VAL A 218 25.48 2.72 3.29
C VAL A 218 26.41 3.92 3.24
N ALA A 219 26.07 4.92 2.45
CA ALA A 219 26.87 6.15 2.27
C ALA A 219 26.59 7.19 3.36
N SER A 220 25.37 7.30 3.86
CA SER A 220 25.02 8.17 4.98
C SER A 220 23.83 7.67 5.78
N VAL A 221 23.76 8.07 7.05
CA VAL A 221 22.60 7.88 7.91
C VAL A 221 22.20 9.22 8.50
N THR A 222 20.92 9.59 8.35
CA THR A 222 20.37 10.84 8.89
C THR A 222 19.01 10.55 9.55
N GLY A 223 18.76 11.13 10.71
CA GLY A 223 17.45 10.99 11.35
C GLY A 223 16.32 11.62 10.52
N ARG A 224 15.14 10.99 10.50
CA ARG A 224 13.96 11.53 9.82
C ARG A 224 13.53 12.91 10.34
N TYR A 225 13.91 13.24 11.57
CA TYR A 225 13.67 14.56 12.14
C TYR A 225 14.27 15.68 11.28
N TYR A 226 15.40 15.41 10.65
CA TYR A 226 16.07 16.31 9.72
C TYR A 226 15.65 16.06 8.27
N ALA A 227 15.73 14.81 7.82
CA ALA A 227 15.54 14.45 6.41
C ALA A 227 14.08 14.50 5.94
N MET A 228 13.12 14.45 6.86
CA MET A 228 11.69 14.41 6.54
C MET A 228 10.92 15.51 7.27
N ASP A 229 11.56 16.66 7.50
CA ASP A 229 10.87 17.81 8.07
C ASP A 229 9.74 18.28 7.14
N ARG A 230 8.59 18.58 7.72
CA ARG A 230 7.40 19.09 7.04
C ARG A 230 6.81 20.33 7.73
N ASP A 231 7.60 20.92 8.64
CA ASP A 231 7.19 22.08 9.44
C ASP A 231 7.88 23.37 8.96
N ASN A 232 8.49 23.31 7.74
CA ASN A 232 9.28 24.41 7.15
C ASN A 232 10.48 24.85 8.01
N ARG A 233 11.07 23.88 8.73
CA ARG A 233 12.29 24.08 9.50
C ARG A 233 13.52 23.88 8.59
N TRP A 234 13.85 24.91 7.85
CA TRP A 234 14.91 24.84 6.84
C TRP A 234 16.29 24.51 7.40
N GLU A 235 16.55 24.89 8.65
CA GLU A 235 17.76 24.52 9.38
C GLU A 235 17.91 23.01 9.52
N ARG A 236 16.79 22.27 9.74
CA ARG A 236 16.78 20.79 9.80
C ARG A 236 17.00 20.19 8.43
N VAL A 237 16.28 20.68 7.43
CA VAL A 237 16.40 20.21 6.04
C VAL A 237 17.85 20.40 5.56
N LYS A 238 18.48 21.51 5.93
CA LYS A 238 19.87 21.81 5.57
C LYS A 238 20.84 20.77 6.10
N GLU A 239 20.70 20.31 7.33
CA GLU A 239 21.58 19.26 7.91
C GLU A 239 21.52 17.96 7.07
N ALA A 240 20.32 17.54 6.69
CA ALA A 240 20.15 16.36 5.84
C ALA A 240 20.69 16.59 4.42
N TYR A 241 20.45 17.76 3.84
CA TYR A 241 20.96 18.15 2.53
C TYR A 241 22.49 18.16 2.51
N ASP A 242 23.12 18.82 3.48
CA ASP A 242 24.57 18.91 3.57
C ASP A 242 25.20 17.53 3.75
N GLY A 243 24.57 16.64 4.51
CA GLY A 243 25.00 15.25 4.69
C GLY A 243 25.00 14.47 3.38
N VAL A 244 23.91 14.60 2.61
CA VAL A 244 23.75 13.83 1.35
C VAL A 244 24.55 14.44 0.19
N VAL A 245 24.51 15.76 0.04
CA VAL A 245 25.07 16.44 -1.15
C VAL A 245 26.55 16.83 -0.97
N HIS A 246 26.90 17.27 0.22
CA HIS A 246 28.25 17.76 0.51
C HIS A 246 29.08 16.81 1.37
N GLY A 247 28.45 15.71 1.85
CA GLY A 247 29.10 14.76 2.72
C GLY A 247 29.55 15.36 4.06
N ILE A 248 28.87 16.41 4.52
CA ILE A 248 29.13 17.05 5.80
C ILE A 248 28.45 16.22 6.93
N GLY A 249 29.21 15.85 7.93
CA GLY A 249 28.72 15.05 9.05
C GLY A 249 29.85 14.28 9.74
N THR A 250 29.49 13.50 10.76
CA THR A 250 30.44 12.63 11.45
C THR A 250 30.91 11.51 10.53
N LYS A 251 32.19 11.50 10.21
CA LYS A 251 32.80 10.43 9.41
C LYS A 251 33.04 9.19 10.25
N THR A 252 32.62 8.05 9.75
CA THR A 252 32.77 6.77 10.42
C THR A 252 32.88 5.62 9.43
N THR A 253 33.55 4.57 9.83
CA THR A 253 33.58 3.26 9.17
C THR A 253 32.56 2.29 9.81
N ASP A 254 32.00 2.66 10.96
CA ASP A 254 31.01 1.88 11.69
C ASP A 254 29.81 2.75 12.05
N ALA A 255 28.82 2.72 11.18
CA ALA A 255 27.59 3.49 11.34
C ALA A 255 26.82 3.04 12.61
N ILE A 256 26.82 1.74 12.91
CA ILE A 256 26.06 1.18 14.06
C ILE A 256 26.66 1.68 15.37
N ALA A 257 27.96 1.54 15.54
CA ALA A 257 28.64 2.03 16.74
C ALA A 257 28.51 3.54 16.91
N THR A 258 28.47 4.29 15.80
CA THR A 258 28.30 5.75 15.84
C THR A 258 26.87 6.13 16.25
N ILE A 259 25.85 5.44 15.74
CA ILE A 259 24.45 5.69 16.13
C ILE A 259 24.22 5.36 17.62
N GLN A 260 24.85 4.31 18.14
CA GLN A 260 24.73 3.91 19.56
C GLN A 260 25.31 4.91 20.53
N LYS A 261 26.27 5.72 20.11
CA LYS A 261 26.90 6.74 20.93
C LYS A 261 26.15 8.06 20.99
N ASN A 262 25.23 8.29 20.09
CA ASN A 262 24.39 9.49 19.98
C ASN A 262 22.97 9.22 20.47
#